data_a00064073d21069923c7ae189e609451
#
_entry.id   a00064073d21069923c7ae189e609451
#
_cell.length_a   1.000
_cell.length_b   1.000
_cell.length_c   1.000
_cell.angle_alpha   90.00
_cell.angle_beta   90.00
_cell.angle_gamma   90.00
#
_symmetry.space_group_name_H-M   'P 1'
#
loop_
_entity.id
_entity.type
_entity.pdbx_description
1 polymer ?
#
loop_
_entity_poly.entity_id
_entity_poly.type
_entity_poly.pdbx_seq_one_letter_code
_entity_poly.pdbx_strand_id
1 'polypeptide(L)'
;MILGFLSDSHGCFEALEKGLEALRRHGAEQIFHLGDSVGYFPGWSAADALRRESIPCLKGNHEAMLLLDEQDPAKDPMTQLGTTARQASPVQLKWVSQLPQSLRIEQDNVRILLVHGSPREPLREYIYPDTSLEPFFDVDADVVVMGHTHRADLREVGGKTFINTGSCALPRHPGGLGSAAVLDTGTGHGELIRFPIGNETRKAAARLSLHEAIVNRIAQYPES
;
A
#
# COMPACT_ATOMS: atom_id res chain seq x y z
N MET A 1 -19.48 10.60 -1.43
CA MET A 1 -18.87 9.36 -1.99
C MET A 1 -17.90 8.79 -0.97
N ILE A 2 -17.83 7.45 -0.84
CA ILE A 2 -16.83 6.80 0.02
C ILE A 2 -15.67 6.30 -0.85
N LEU A 3 -14.48 6.84 -0.64
CA LEU A 3 -13.24 6.39 -1.28
C LEU A 3 -12.49 5.43 -0.37
N GLY A 4 -11.98 4.33 -0.92
CA GLY A 4 -11.18 3.34 -0.22
C GLY A 4 -9.70 3.39 -0.64
N PHE A 5 -8.81 3.21 0.33
CA PHE A 5 -7.35 3.26 0.10
C PHE A 5 -6.66 2.09 0.79
N LEU A 6 -5.76 1.43 0.06
CA LEU A 6 -4.86 0.40 0.61
C LEU A 6 -3.49 0.50 -0.06
N SER A 7 -2.48 -0.13 0.55
CA SER A 7 -1.09 -0.04 0.12
C SER A 7 -0.31 -1.27 0.55
N ASP A 8 0.89 -1.42 -0.02
CA ASP A 8 1.91 -2.33 0.49
C ASP A 8 1.43 -3.80 0.58
N SER A 9 0.82 -4.28 -0.53
CA SER A 9 0.38 -5.69 -0.67
C SER A 9 1.52 -6.66 -0.96
N HIS A 10 2.65 -6.15 -1.49
CA HIS A 10 3.91 -6.85 -1.63
C HIS A 10 3.83 -8.27 -2.23
N GLY A 11 3.00 -8.45 -3.25
CA GLY A 11 2.81 -9.74 -3.92
C GLY A 11 1.87 -10.71 -3.20
N CYS A 12 1.44 -10.41 -1.97
CA CYS A 12 0.51 -11.26 -1.22
C CYS A 12 -0.94 -11.02 -1.67
N PHE A 13 -1.38 -11.82 -2.63
CA PHE A 13 -2.73 -11.74 -3.19
C PHE A 13 -3.81 -11.97 -2.10
N GLU A 14 -3.62 -12.95 -1.24
CA GLU A 14 -4.59 -13.36 -0.23
C GLU A 14 -4.86 -12.24 0.79
N ALA A 15 -3.84 -11.49 1.17
CA ALA A 15 -3.99 -10.35 2.07
C ALA A 15 -4.59 -9.13 1.34
N LEU A 16 -4.21 -8.91 0.07
CA LEU A 16 -4.83 -7.89 -0.78
C LEU A 16 -6.33 -8.12 -0.90
N GLU A 17 -6.74 -9.35 -1.19
CA GLU A 17 -8.16 -9.74 -1.34
C GLU A 17 -8.95 -9.42 -0.05
N LYS A 18 -8.39 -9.72 1.13
CA LYS A 18 -8.98 -9.34 2.43
C LYS A 18 -9.12 -7.83 2.60
N GLY A 19 -8.12 -7.07 2.17
CA GLY A 19 -8.18 -5.61 2.21
C GLY A 19 -9.27 -5.04 1.29
N LEU A 20 -9.38 -5.56 0.07
CA LEU A 20 -10.42 -5.17 -0.88
C LEU A 20 -11.83 -5.53 -0.36
N GLU A 21 -11.97 -6.72 0.23
CA GLU A 21 -13.22 -7.15 0.86
C GLU A 21 -13.61 -6.23 2.04
N ALA A 22 -12.63 -5.86 2.88
CA ALA A 22 -12.86 -4.95 4.00
C ALA A 22 -13.33 -3.57 3.52
N LEU A 23 -12.67 -3.00 2.51
CA LEU A 23 -13.06 -1.70 1.93
C LEU A 23 -14.47 -1.74 1.35
N ARG A 24 -14.82 -2.79 0.58
CA ARG A 24 -16.16 -2.96 0.01
C ARG A 24 -17.24 -3.08 1.09
N ARG A 25 -16.94 -3.78 2.20
CA ARG A 25 -17.87 -3.85 3.36
C ARG A 25 -18.06 -2.52 4.07
N HIS A 26 -17.07 -1.61 4.00
CA HIS A 26 -17.20 -0.24 4.52
C HIS A 26 -17.79 0.72 3.48
N GLY A 27 -18.34 0.21 2.38
CA GLY A 27 -19.07 1.01 1.40
C GLY A 27 -18.19 1.76 0.41
N ALA A 28 -16.88 1.41 0.27
CA ALA A 28 -16.02 2.05 -0.70
C ALA A 28 -16.57 1.88 -2.14
N GLU A 29 -16.89 3.00 -2.76
CA GLU A 29 -17.41 3.08 -4.13
C GLU A 29 -16.29 3.11 -5.17
N GLN A 30 -15.14 3.69 -4.80
CA GLN A 30 -13.91 3.65 -5.58
C GLN A 30 -12.74 3.31 -4.67
N ILE A 31 -11.85 2.43 -5.15
CA ILE A 31 -10.69 1.96 -4.39
C ILE A 31 -9.41 2.34 -5.12
N PHE A 32 -8.38 2.74 -4.37
CA PHE A 32 -7.04 3.08 -4.85
C PHE A 32 -5.99 2.26 -4.12
N HIS A 33 -4.96 1.80 -4.85
CA HIS A 33 -3.79 1.15 -4.28
C HIS A 33 -2.57 2.09 -4.37
N LEU A 34 -1.95 2.38 -3.24
CA LEU A 34 -0.93 3.44 -3.13
C LEU A 34 0.51 2.95 -3.38
N GLY A 35 0.69 1.87 -4.11
CA GLY A 35 2.02 1.36 -4.46
C GLY A 35 2.50 0.18 -3.62
N ASP A 36 3.66 -0.34 -3.98
CA ASP A 36 4.25 -1.56 -3.43
C ASP A 36 3.32 -2.78 -3.56
N SER A 37 2.86 -3.01 -4.79
CA SER A 37 2.08 -4.20 -5.15
C SER A 37 2.94 -5.46 -5.34
N VAL A 38 4.26 -5.30 -5.45
CA VAL A 38 5.24 -6.37 -5.67
C VAL A 38 6.32 -6.40 -4.58
N GLY A 39 7.06 -7.50 -4.52
CA GLY A 39 8.17 -7.68 -3.57
C GLY A 39 7.75 -8.38 -2.28
N TYR A 40 8.71 -8.88 -1.52
CA TYR A 40 8.64 -9.76 -0.35
C TYR A 40 7.99 -11.12 -0.63
N PHE A 41 6.78 -11.16 -1.20
CA PHE A 41 6.19 -12.38 -1.76
C PHE A 41 6.51 -12.39 -3.25
N PRO A 42 7.25 -13.41 -3.77
CA PRO A 42 7.65 -13.43 -5.16
C PRO A 42 6.47 -13.61 -6.11
N GLY A 43 6.56 -12.97 -7.27
CA GLY A 43 5.56 -13.07 -8.33
C GLY A 43 4.64 -11.86 -8.46
N TRP A 44 3.61 -12.02 -9.27
CA TRP A 44 2.77 -10.93 -9.78
C TRP A 44 1.30 -11.02 -9.35
N SER A 45 0.94 -11.96 -8.49
CA SER A 45 -0.47 -12.28 -8.20
C SER A 45 -1.27 -11.09 -7.67
N ALA A 46 -0.71 -10.30 -6.76
CA ALA A 46 -1.36 -9.09 -6.25
C ALA A 46 -1.46 -7.99 -7.33
N ALA A 47 -0.37 -7.69 -8.02
CA ALA A 47 -0.34 -6.70 -9.10
C ALA A 47 -1.28 -7.06 -10.25
N ASP A 48 -1.33 -8.35 -10.64
CA ASP A 48 -2.25 -8.84 -11.68
C ASP A 48 -3.71 -8.76 -11.25
N ALA A 49 -4.02 -8.95 -9.98
CA ALA A 49 -5.38 -8.76 -9.45
C ALA A 49 -5.81 -7.29 -9.56
N LEU A 50 -4.98 -6.37 -9.09
CA LEU A 50 -5.22 -4.93 -9.19
C LEU A 50 -5.44 -4.49 -10.65
N ARG A 51 -4.59 -4.98 -11.56
CA ARG A 51 -4.71 -4.71 -12.99
C ARG A 51 -6.00 -5.27 -13.61
N ARG A 52 -6.38 -6.51 -13.28
CA ARG A 52 -7.60 -7.14 -13.80
C ARG A 52 -8.87 -6.45 -13.32
N GLU A 53 -8.88 -6.01 -12.08
CA GLU A 53 -10.02 -5.28 -11.50
C GLU A 53 -10.01 -3.79 -11.85
N SER A 54 -9.02 -3.34 -12.64
CA SER A 54 -8.85 -1.93 -13.04
C SER A 54 -8.79 -0.97 -11.84
N ILE A 55 -8.21 -1.42 -10.72
CA ILE A 55 -8.00 -0.58 -9.55
C ILE A 55 -6.90 0.42 -9.86
N PRO A 56 -7.16 1.74 -9.75
CA PRO A 56 -6.12 2.75 -9.90
C PRO A 56 -4.99 2.54 -8.89
N CYS A 57 -3.75 2.46 -9.40
CA CYS A 57 -2.57 2.18 -8.60
C CYS A 57 -1.52 3.28 -8.76
N LEU A 58 -0.81 3.57 -7.68
CA LEU A 58 0.42 4.34 -7.74
C LEU A 58 1.64 3.43 -7.88
N LYS A 59 2.75 4.03 -8.30
CA LYS A 59 4.07 3.42 -8.21
C LYS A 59 4.60 3.58 -6.79
N GLY A 60 4.99 2.49 -6.14
CA GLY A 60 5.76 2.53 -4.92
C GLY A 60 7.26 2.41 -5.20
N ASN A 61 8.07 2.39 -4.14
CA ASN A 61 9.52 2.23 -4.30
C ASN A 61 9.89 0.83 -4.81
N HIS A 62 9.13 -0.21 -4.52
CA HIS A 62 9.38 -1.56 -5.04
C HIS A 62 9.18 -1.63 -6.56
N GLU A 63 8.12 -1.02 -7.10
CA GLU A 63 7.93 -0.92 -8.55
C GLU A 63 9.04 -0.09 -9.21
N ALA A 64 9.48 1.01 -8.58
CA ALA A 64 10.57 1.83 -9.09
C ALA A 64 11.89 1.07 -9.11
N MET A 65 12.24 0.37 -8.04
CA MET A 65 13.46 -0.46 -7.94
C MET A 65 13.43 -1.60 -8.97
N LEU A 66 12.28 -2.22 -9.20
CA LEU A 66 12.13 -3.29 -10.19
C LEU A 66 12.38 -2.79 -11.60
N LEU A 67 11.89 -1.59 -11.95
CA LEU A 67 12.05 -1.01 -13.29
C LEU A 67 13.46 -0.49 -13.57
N LEU A 68 14.14 0.02 -12.56
CA LEU A 68 15.47 0.62 -12.69
C LEU A 68 16.60 -0.42 -12.60
N ASP A 69 16.26 -1.69 -12.42
CA ASP A 69 17.24 -2.75 -12.13
C ASP A 69 18.11 -2.42 -10.90
N GLU A 70 17.55 -1.66 -9.97
CA GLU A 70 18.18 -1.27 -8.69
C GLU A 70 17.99 -2.34 -7.61
N GLN A 71 17.80 -3.61 -8.02
CA GLN A 71 17.68 -4.70 -7.07
C GLN A 71 19.07 -5.03 -6.51
N ASP A 72 19.27 -4.70 -5.24
CA ASP A 72 20.48 -5.10 -4.54
C ASP A 72 20.48 -6.64 -4.36
N PRO A 73 21.42 -7.38 -5.00
CA PRO A 73 21.47 -8.82 -4.88
C PRO A 73 21.59 -9.32 -3.44
N ALA A 74 22.18 -8.52 -2.55
CA ALA A 74 22.30 -8.86 -1.13
C ALA A 74 20.95 -8.77 -0.39
N LYS A 75 20.02 -7.94 -0.89
CA LYS A 75 18.67 -7.78 -0.33
C LYS A 75 17.61 -8.62 -1.03
N ASP A 76 17.91 -9.15 -2.22
CA ASP A 76 16.94 -9.94 -3.01
C ASP A 76 16.37 -11.14 -2.26
N PRO A 77 17.12 -11.89 -1.44
CA PRO A 77 16.54 -12.97 -0.64
C PRO A 77 15.37 -12.51 0.23
N MET A 78 15.40 -11.27 0.74
CA MET A 78 14.32 -10.69 1.53
C MET A 78 13.26 -10.00 0.66
N THR A 79 13.67 -9.15 -0.28
CA THR A 79 12.74 -8.33 -1.06
C THR A 79 12.07 -9.08 -2.20
N GLN A 80 12.69 -10.15 -2.72
CA GLN A 80 12.21 -10.98 -3.84
C GLN A 80 11.97 -10.18 -5.15
N LEU A 81 12.55 -8.99 -5.27
CA LEU A 81 12.35 -8.12 -6.44
C LEU A 81 13.04 -8.68 -7.67
N GLY A 82 14.27 -9.18 -7.56
CA GLY A 82 14.97 -9.83 -8.66
C GLY A 82 14.28 -11.11 -9.13
N THR A 83 13.75 -11.90 -8.19
CA THR A 83 12.93 -13.07 -8.52
C THR A 83 11.66 -12.65 -9.25
N THR A 84 10.97 -11.63 -8.79
CA THR A 84 9.76 -11.09 -9.41
C THR A 84 10.07 -10.50 -10.80
N ALA A 85 11.18 -9.78 -10.95
CA ALA A 85 11.61 -9.22 -12.24
C ALA A 85 11.87 -10.32 -13.30
N ARG A 86 12.54 -11.40 -12.90
CA ARG A 86 12.79 -12.54 -13.80
C ARG A 86 11.52 -13.24 -14.28
N GLN A 87 10.43 -13.16 -13.53
CA GLN A 87 9.13 -13.75 -13.84
C GLN A 87 8.23 -12.79 -14.62
N ALA A 88 8.65 -11.54 -14.81
CA ALA A 88 7.82 -10.51 -15.40
C ALA A 88 7.54 -10.75 -16.88
N SER A 89 6.27 -10.68 -17.26
CA SER A 89 5.87 -10.60 -18.65
C SER A 89 6.00 -9.17 -19.19
N PRO A 90 6.11 -8.97 -20.51
CA PRO A 90 6.11 -7.62 -21.11
C PRO A 90 4.87 -6.79 -20.74
N VAL A 91 3.72 -7.41 -20.54
CA VAL A 91 2.47 -6.74 -20.14
C VAL A 91 2.57 -6.21 -18.71
N GLN A 92 3.14 -6.97 -17.78
CA GLN A 92 3.35 -6.56 -16.40
C GLN A 92 4.36 -5.42 -16.31
N LEU A 93 5.50 -5.53 -16.99
CA LEU A 93 6.51 -4.45 -17.05
C LEU A 93 5.94 -3.16 -17.64
N LYS A 94 5.17 -3.26 -18.73
CA LYS A 94 4.49 -2.11 -19.33
C LYS A 94 3.52 -1.48 -18.34
N TRP A 95 2.71 -2.27 -17.64
CA TRP A 95 1.75 -1.75 -16.67
C TRP A 95 2.46 -1.01 -15.53
N VAL A 96 3.46 -1.62 -14.90
CA VAL A 96 4.24 -0.99 -13.81
C VAL A 96 4.94 0.29 -14.29
N SER A 97 5.48 0.31 -15.52
CA SER A 97 6.14 1.49 -16.06
C SER A 97 5.21 2.71 -16.18
N GLN A 98 3.92 2.46 -16.43
CA GLN A 98 2.89 3.48 -16.62
C GLN A 98 2.26 3.98 -15.31
N LEU A 99 2.53 3.33 -14.17
CA LEU A 99 1.99 3.77 -12.89
C LEU A 99 2.50 5.17 -12.52
N PRO A 100 1.61 6.11 -12.14
CA PRO A 100 2.02 7.42 -11.68
C PRO A 100 2.65 7.34 -10.29
N GLN A 101 3.54 8.29 -9.96
CA GLN A 101 4.12 8.41 -8.62
C GLN A 101 3.19 9.13 -7.63
N SER A 102 2.27 9.92 -8.15
CA SER A 102 1.24 10.62 -7.37
C SER A 102 -0.03 10.76 -8.20
N LEU A 103 -1.16 10.90 -7.51
CA LEU A 103 -2.45 11.18 -8.14
C LEU A 103 -3.17 12.28 -7.36
N ARG A 104 -3.72 13.25 -8.06
CA ARG A 104 -4.62 14.26 -7.48
C ARG A 104 -6.05 13.95 -7.90
N ILE A 105 -6.93 13.98 -6.93
CA ILE A 105 -8.36 13.74 -7.10
C ILE A 105 -9.08 14.93 -6.49
N GLU A 106 -10.13 15.38 -7.13
CA GLU A 106 -11.10 16.29 -6.53
C GLU A 106 -12.47 15.61 -6.56
N GLN A 107 -13.05 15.43 -5.38
CA GLN A 107 -14.35 14.80 -5.20
C GLN A 107 -15.15 15.51 -4.12
N ASP A 108 -16.38 15.92 -4.44
CA ASP A 108 -17.29 16.65 -3.54
C ASP A 108 -16.63 17.93 -2.94
N ASN A 109 -15.82 18.64 -3.74
CA ASN A 109 -14.98 19.79 -3.38
C ASN A 109 -13.86 19.47 -2.36
N VAL A 110 -13.52 18.21 -2.13
CA VAL A 110 -12.36 17.77 -1.35
C VAL A 110 -11.20 17.47 -2.30
N ARG A 111 -10.09 18.18 -2.12
CA ARG A 111 -8.85 17.95 -2.90
C ARG A 111 -8.00 16.92 -2.19
N ILE A 112 -7.71 15.83 -2.87
CA ILE A 112 -7.00 14.68 -2.31
C ILE A 112 -5.72 14.46 -3.08
N LEU A 113 -4.60 14.37 -2.37
CA LEU A 113 -3.31 13.97 -2.92
C LEU A 113 -2.98 12.54 -2.46
N LEU A 114 -2.78 11.65 -3.42
CA LEU A 114 -2.32 10.28 -3.19
C LEU A 114 -0.84 10.18 -3.55
N VAL A 115 -0.02 9.66 -2.64
CA VAL A 115 1.41 9.35 -2.83
C VAL A 115 1.75 8.05 -2.12
N HIS A 116 2.84 7.39 -2.52
CA HIS A 116 3.33 6.23 -1.75
C HIS A 116 4.12 6.69 -0.52
N GLY A 117 5.13 7.54 -0.70
CA GLY A 117 5.99 8.10 0.36
C GLY A 117 5.42 9.38 0.98
N SER A 118 5.87 10.55 0.51
CA SER A 118 5.43 11.85 0.98
C SER A 118 5.07 12.80 -0.15
N PRO A 119 4.38 13.93 0.13
CA PRO A 119 4.15 14.96 -0.89
C PRO A 119 5.42 15.52 -1.54
N ARG A 120 6.53 15.56 -0.80
CA ARG A 120 7.82 16.09 -1.25
C ARG A 120 8.64 15.07 -2.03
N GLU A 121 8.60 13.82 -1.56
CA GLU A 121 9.30 12.68 -2.18
C GLU A 121 8.35 11.48 -2.25
N PRO A 122 7.60 11.35 -3.38
CA PRO A 122 6.47 10.42 -3.48
C PRO A 122 6.80 8.94 -3.35
N LEU A 123 8.08 8.54 -3.50
CA LEU A 123 8.43 7.12 -3.54
C LEU A 123 9.12 6.61 -2.27
N ARG A 124 9.98 7.41 -1.62
CA ARG A 124 10.97 6.87 -0.67
C ARG A 124 10.95 7.52 0.70
N GLU A 125 10.35 8.70 0.87
CA GLU A 125 10.33 9.38 2.16
C GLU A 125 9.33 8.72 3.13
N TYR A 126 9.85 8.33 4.30
CA TYR A 126 9.04 7.72 5.36
C TYR A 126 8.39 8.80 6.23
N ILE A 127 7.06 8.78 6.33
CA ILE A 127 6.29 9.61 7.26
C ILE A 127 5.71 8.70 8.35
N TYR A 128 6.46 8.59 9.44
CA TYR A 128 6.04 7.80 10.61
C TYR A 128 5.01 8.58 11.45
N PRO A 129 4.27 7.90 12.37
CA PRO A 129 3.28 8.54 13.23
C PRO A 129 3.82 9.70 14.09
N ASP A 130 5.11 9.70 14.41
CA ASP A 130 5.82 10.73 15.17
C ASP A 130 6.55 11.77 14.30
N THR A 131 6.53 11.61 12.97
CA THR A 131 7.12 12.59 12.04
C THR A 131 6.31 13.88 12.02
N SER A 132 6.97 15.04 12.10
CA SER A 132 6.30 16.34 11.93
C SER A 132 5.67 16.47 10.55
N LEU A 133 4.42 16.93 10.48
CA LEU A 133 3.69 17.19 9.24
C LEU A 133 3.73 18.68 8.84
N GLU A 134 4.34 19.53 9.64
CA GLU A 134 4.46 20.97 9.37
C GLU A 134 5.04 21.29 7.98
N PRO A 135 6.07 20.57 7.46
CA PRO A 135 6.60 20.79 6.11
C PRO A 135 5.60 20.57 4.98
N PHE A 136 4.44 20.00 5.25
CA PHE A 136 3.40 19.67 4.26
C PHE A 136 2.11 20.49 4.40
N PHE A 137 2.08 21.49 5.28
CA PHE A 137 0.87 22.31 5.46
C PHE A 137 0.54 23.16 4.24
N ASP A 138 1.54 23.55 3.44
CA ASP A 138 1.36 24.33 2.21
C ASP A 138 1.02 23.48 0.98
N VAL A 139 0.91 22.15 1.12
CA VAL A 139 0.52 21.27 0.00
C VAL A 139 -0.91 21.62 -0.44
N ASP A 140 -1.11 21.80 -1.76
CA ASP A 140 -2.42 22.05 -2.34
C ASP A 140 -3.27 20.77 -2.35
N ALA A 141 -3.75 20.39 -1.17
CA ALA A 141 -4.68 19.29 -0.91
C ALA A 141 -5.32 19.50 0.48
N ASP A 142 -6.54 19.05 0.64
CA ASP A 142 -7.26 19.02 1.92
C ASP A 142 -6.97 17.70 2.65
N VAL A 143 -6.78 16.62 1.88
CA VAL A 143 -6.43 15.29 2.37
C VAL A 143 -5.18 14.78 1.64
N VAL A 144 -4.22 14.24 2.38
CA VAL A 144 -3.05 13.54 1.86
C VAL A 144 -3.11 12.08 2.29
N VAL A 145 -3.08 11.14 1.34
CA VAL A 145 -3.11 9.70 1.62
C VAL A 145 -1.79 9.06 1.20
N MET A 146 -1.18 8.30 2.12
CA MET A 146 0.17 7.74 2.03
C MET A 146 0.20 6.25 2.40
N GLY A 147 1.30 5.57 2.08
CA GLY A 147 1.63 4.19 2.47
C GLY A 147 3.05 4.06 3.02
N HIS A 148 3.85 3.12 2.49
CA HIS A 148 5.30 2.95 2.62
C HIS A 148 5.81 2.55 4.02
N THR A 149 5.30 3.14 5.09
CA THR A 149 5.78 2.87 6.46
C THR A 149 5.31 1.52 7.00
N HIS A 150 4.27 0.94 6.43
CA HIS A 150 3.50 -0.20 6.96
C HIS A 150 2.89 0.08 8.35
N ARG A 151 2.80 1.34 8.74
CA ARG A 151 2.20 1.79 10.01
C ARG A 151 1.05 2.72 9.70
N ALA A 152 -0.17 2.22 9.88
CA ALA A 152 -1.34 3.03 9.64
C ALA A 152 -1.48 4.12 10.71
N ASP A 153 -1.77 5.33 10.25
CA ASP A 153 -1.87 6.54 11.04
C ASP A 153 -2.88 7.51 10.40
N LEU A 154 -3.63 8.24 11.21
CA LEU A 154 -4.53 9.28 10.77
C LEU A 154 -4.38 10.49 11.69
N ARG A 155 -4.06 11.63 11.12
CA ARG A 155 -3.87 12.88 11.86
C ARG A 155 -4.59 14.04 11.16
N GLU A 156 -5.33 14.79 11.94
CA GLU A 156 -5.91 16.05 11.51
C GLU A 156 -5.09 17.19 12.13
N VAL A 157 -4.33 17.89 11.31
CA VAL A 157 -3.39 18.94 11.76
C VAL A 157 -3.15 19.95 10.65
N GLY A 158 -2.95 21.22 11.01
CA GLY A 158 -2.71 22.30 10.04
C GLY A 158 -3.89 22.52 9.08
N GLY A 159 -5.11 22.18 9.48
CA GLY A 159 -6.32 22.28 8.65
C GLY A 159 -6.40 21.24 7.55
N LYS A 160 -5.62 20.16 7.65
CA LYS A 160 -5.57 19.04 6.68
C LYS A 160 -5.70 17.70 7.37
N THR A 161 -6.17 16.71 6.62
CA THR A 161 -6.17 15.30 7.04
C THR A 161 -5.01 14.55 6.35
N PHE A 162 -4.18 13.89 7.16
CA PHE A 162 -3.10 13.03 6.69
C PHE A 162 -3.42 11.58 7.09
N ILE A 163 -3.47 10.70 6.10
CA ILE A 163 -3.80 9.28 6.27
C ILE A 163 -2.63 8.46 5.76
N ASN A 164 -2.03 7.64 6.61
CA ASN A 164 -1.17 6.55 6.17
C ASN A 164 -1.96 5.26 6.27
N THR A 165 -2.18 4.56 5.17
CA THR A 165 -2.98 3.33 5.14
C THR A 165 -2.29 2.16 5.84
N GLY A 166 -0.99 2.26 6.10
CA GLY A 166 -0.17 1.15 6.56
C GLY A 166 0.03 0.11 5.47
N SER A 167 -0.02 -1.17 5.82
CA SER A 167 0.10 -2.27 4.85
C SER A 167 -1.06 -3.24 5.00
N CYS A 168 -1.62 -3.66 3.88
CA CYS A 168 -2.64 -4.70 3.87
C CYS A 168 -2.04 -6.11 4.07
N ALA A 169 -0.72 -6.31 3.87
CA ALA A 169 -0.09 -7.64 3.91
C ALA A 169 1.01 -7.79 4.98
N LEU A 170 1.82 -6.75 5.18
CA LEU A 170 2.99 -6.80 6.07
C LEU A 170 2.98 -5.65 7.11
N PRO A 171 1.94 -5.55 7.96
CA PRO A 171 1.81 -4.49 8.94
C PRO A 171 2.99 -4.47 9.92
N ARG A 172 3.40 -3.26 10.33
CA ARG A 172 4.50 -3.01 11.29
C ARG A 172 4.02 -2.33 12.57
N HIS A 173 2.74 -2.33 12.84
CA HIS A 173 2.14 -1.85 14.09
C HIS A 173 1.82 -3.03 15.02
N PRO A 174 1.65 -2.77 16.33
CA PRO A 174 1.22 -3.81 17.29
C PRO A 174 -0.10 -4.46 16.88
N GLY A 175 -0.22 -5.77 17.09
CA GLY A 175 -1.42 -6.55 16.77
C GLY A 175 -1.43 -7.20 15.39
N GLY A 176 -0.51 -6.85 14.45
CA GLY A 176 -0.31 -7.57 13.19
C GLY A 176 -1.54 -7.68 12.27
N LEU A 177 -2.52 -6.80 12.44
CA LEU A 177 -3.70 -6.74 11.56
C LEU A 177 -3.37 -6.00 10.26
N GLY A 178 -3.87 -6.46 9.12
CA GLY A 178 -3.86 -5.69 7.88
C GLY A 178 -4.61 -4.38 8.06
N SER A 179 -4.26 -3.38 7.27
CA SER A 179 -4.87 -2.06 7.36
C SER A 179 -5.18 -1.46 6.00
N ALA A 180 -6.21 -0.65 5.99
CA ALA A 180 -6.69 0.17 4.89
C ALA A 180 -7.31 1.45 5.47
N ALA A 181 -7.78 2.35 4.62
CA ALA A 181 -8.53 3.54 5.04
C ALA A 181 -9.73 3.79 4.14
N VAL A 182 -10.75 4.45 4.68
CA VAL A 182 -11.83 5.06 3.90
C VAL A 182 -11.88 6.56 4.17
N LEU A 183 -12.37 7.30 3.18
CA LEU A 183 -12.67 8.73 3.27
C LEU A 183 -14.07 8.97 2.73
N ASP A 184 -14.96 9.47 3.56
CA ASP A 184 -16.24 10.02 3.11
C ASP A 184 -16.02 11.45 2.64
N THR A 185 -16.03 11.68 1.34
CA THR A 185 -15.82 13.01 0.75
C THR A 185 -16.97 13.98 0.99
N GLY A 186 -18.17 13.47 1.31
CA GLY A 186 -19.32 14.32 1.66
C GLY A 186 -19.18 14.98 3.04
N THR A 187 -18.48 14.31 3.97
CA THR A 187 -18.25 14.81 5.34
C THR A 187 -16.81 15.23 5.60
N GLY A 188 -15.87 14.81 4.75
CA GLY A 188 -14.43 14.95 4.97
C GLY A 188 -13.86 13.99 6.03
N HIS A 189 -14.68 13.06 6.54
CA HIS A 189 -14.26 12.13 7.59
C HIS A 189 -13.44 10.95 7.04
N GLY A 190 -12.22 10.79 7.58
CA GLY A 190 -11.35 9.64 7.32
C GLY A 190 -11.42 8.61 8.45
N GLU A 191 -11.33 7.32 8.10
CA GLU A 191 -11.30 6.22 9.06
C GLU A 191 -10.26 5.17 8.68
N LEU A 192 -9.51 4.64 9.68
CA LEU A 192 -8.62 3.51 9.51
C LEU A 192 -9.34 2.19 9.75
N ILE A 193 -9.27 1.29 8.78
CA ILE A 193 -9.84 -0.04 8.86
C ILE A 193 -8.76 -1.04 9.24
N ARG A 194 -9.07 -1.94 10.17
CA ARG A 194 -8.21 -3.06 10.58
C ARG A 194 -8.91 -4.37 10.28
N PHE A 195 -8.17 -5.33 9.74
CA PHE A 195 -8.72 -6.64 9.40
C PHE A 195 -7.69 -7.76 9.62
N PRO A 196 -8.14 -8.96 10.00
CA PRO A 196 -7.24 -10.09 10.21
C PRO A 196 -6.71 -10.62 8.88
N ILE A 197 -5.40 -10.91 8.82
CA ILE A 197 -4.70 -11.45 7.64
C ILE A 197 -3.78 -12.63 7.98
N GLY A 198 -3.73 -13.03 9.25
CA GLY A 198 -2.75 -14.02 9.71
C GLY A 198 -2.86 -15.36 8.99
N ASN A 199 -4.06 -15.87 8.79
CA ASN A 199 -4.28 -17.13 8.09
C ASN A 199 -3.95 -17.02 6.60
N GLU A 200 -4.32 -15.92 5.96
CA GLU A 200 -4.11 -15.66 4.54
C GLU A 200 -2.62 -15.51 4.22
N THR A 201 -1.89 -14.72 5.02
CA THR A 201 -0.44 -14.53 4.84
C THR A 201 0.34 -15.81 5.13
N ARG A 202 -0.07 -16.61 6.14
CA ARG A 202 0.54 -17.93 6.41
C ARG A 202 0.31 -18.92 5.26
N LYS A 203 -0.91 -18.97 4.69
CA LYS A 203 -1.21 -19.79 3.50
C LYS A 203 -0.35 -19.39 2.31
N ALA A 204 -0.17 -18.09 2.07
CA ALA A 204 0.71 -17.58 1.02
C ALA A 204 2.17 -17.98 1.30
N ALA A 205 2.65 -17.74 2.52
CA ALA A 205 4.02 -18.06 2.93
C ALA A 205 4.36 -19.55 2.83
N ALA A 206 3.40 -20.44 3.16
CA ALA A 206 3.60 -21.88 3.10
C ALA A 206 3.83 -22.42 1.67
N ARG A 207 3.39 -21.67 0.65
CA ARG A 207 3.55 -22.04 -0.77
C ARG A 207 4.80 -21.41 -1.42
N LEU A 208 5.46 -20.52 -0.72
CA LEU A 208 6.56 -19.71 -1.24
C LEU A 208 7.78 -19.83 -0.34
N SER A 209 8.96 -19.83 -0.94
CA SER A 209 10.22 -19.78 -0.19
C SER A 209 10.52 -18.34 0.22
N LEU A 210 9.96 -17.90 1.35
CA LEU A 210 10.17 -16.56 1.86
C LEU A 210 11.40 -16.48 2.78
N HIS A 211 11.99 -15.30 2.85
CA HIS A 211 13.06 -15.02 3.80
C HIS A 211 12.57 -15.17 5.24
N GLU A 212 13.41 -15.70 6.12
CA GLU A 212 13.05 -16.00 7.53
C GLU A 212 12.52 -14.78 8.29
N ALA A 213 13.04 -13.58 8.03
CA ALA A 213 12.54 -12.36 8.67
C ALA A 213 11.07 -12.06 8.32
N ILE A 214 10.62 -12.42 7.12
CA ILE A 214 9.22 -12.27 6.71
C ILE A 214 8.38 -13.37 7.37
N VAL A 215 8.85 -14.61 7.34
CA VAL A 215 8.18 -15.75 8.01
C VAL A 215 7.99 -15.47 9.51
N ASN A 216 9.04 -15.02 10.20
CA ASN A 216 9.01 -14.69 11.63
C ASN A 216 8.04 -13.53 11.93
N ARG A 217 7.92 -12.56 11.05
CA ARG A 217 6.92 -11.49 11.18
C ARG A 217 5.50 -12.03 11.05
N ILE A 218 5.22 -12.82 10.00
CA ILE A 218 3.90 -13.40 9.75
C ILE A 218 3.48 -14.33 10.90
N ALA A 219 4.42 -15.03 11.51
CA ALA A 219 4.15 -15.91 12.66
C ALA A 219 3.58 -15.15 13.87
N GLN A 220 3.87 -13.85 13.99
CA GLN A 220 3.37 -12.99 15.08
C GLN A 220 1.95 -12.43 14.82
N TYR A 221 1.40 -12.61 13.62
CA TYR A 221 0.05 -12.12 13.32
C TYR A 221 -1.00 -12.97 14.02
N PRO A 222 -2.08 -12.37 14.53
CA PRO A 222 -3.16 -13.10 15.18
C PRO A 222 -3.81 -14.08 14.19
N GLU A 223 -4.33 -15.16 14.72
CA GLU A 223 -5.25 -16.02 13.96
C GLU A 223 -6.56 -15.28 13.74
N SER A 224 -7.13 -15.41 12.53
CA SER A 224 -8.40 -14.80 12.15
C SER A 224 -9.57 -15.67 12.54
#